data_1543c2b2e4ac1c2b252c3dbd735514c5
#
_entry.id   1543c2b2e4ac1c2b252c3dbd735514c5
#
_cell.length_a   1.000
_cell.length_b   1.000
_cell.length_c   1.000
_cell.angle_alpha   90.00
_cell.angle_beta   90.00
_cell.angle_gamma   90.00
#
_symmetry.space_group_name_H-M   'P 1'
#
loop_
_entity.id
_entity.type
_entity.pdbx_description
1 polymer ?
#
loop_
_entity_poly.entity_id
_entity_poly.type
_entity_poly.pdbx_seq_one_letter_code
_entity_poly.pdbx_strand_id
1 'polypeptide(L)'
;MNILIFNWRDTKNPRSGGAEIVTLQHAKAWVKKGHNVTWFTSEFENSKKEEKVEGVNIVRRGNFISVILRAPYFYFFSKNKFDVVIDEIHGLPFFTPLFVKKPKIAFIHEVADEIWDYMFPFPINRICKFLEPLYFKLYRNVKFWTDADSTIDDLEKYGIKRKHCTVINCPVENKSLKSFPKKENVPTFIFVSRVVKMKGIEEVIRAFFYILRELKDARLWIVGDGEEGYVNELKDTMQSYSISPKVKFFGHLSEEKKLELIKRAHLLLHASVKEGWGLVVIEAASQATPSVVYNVSGLKDSVKNGKTGIVLEENSAKEMAKQAIALIKNKNRYEQFQKNCLQWARSLTWPKATQQSLDLLDQVSGKR
;
A
#
# COMPACT_ATOMS: atom_id res chain seq x y z
N MET A 1 -27.91 2.34 1.87
CA MET A 1 -27.53 1.11 2.62
C MET A 1 -26.86 1.49 3.92
N ASN A 2 -26.98 0.63 4.94
CA ASN A 2 -26.13 0.65 6.13
C ASN A 2 -24.95 -0.29 5.90
N ILE A 3 -23.75 0.25 5.80
CA ILE A 3 -22.51 -0.47 5.51
C ILE A 3 -21.67 -0.55 6.79
N LEU A 4 -21.22 -1.74 7.15
CA LEU A 4 -20.30 -1.94 8.26
C LEU A 4 -18.93 -2.34 7.72
N ILE A 5 -17.89 -1.63 8.14
CA ILE A 5 -16.49 -1.97 7.89
C ILE A 5 -15.90 -2.49 9.19
N PHE A 6 -15.32 -3.68 9.15
CA PHE A 6 -14.44 -4.20 10.18
C PHE A 6 -13.00 -4.01 9.74
N ASN A 7 -12.25 -3.19 10.46
CA ASN A 7 -10.81 -3.03 10.30
C ASN A 7 -10.23 -2.76 11.68
N TRP A 8 -9.11 -3.34 12.03
CA TRP A 8 -8.53 -3.16 13.36
C TRP A 8 -7.89 -1.77 13.58
N ARG A 9 -7.73 -0.97 12.51
CA ARG A 9 -7.26 0.42 12.55
C ARG A 9 -8.21 1.33 11.81
N ASP A 10 -8.22 2.59 12.20
CA ASP A 10 -8.79 3.70 11.42
C ASP A 10 -7.70 4.74 11.13
N THR A 11 -8.03 5.76 10.37
CA THR A 11 -7.08 6.78 9.89
C THR A 11 -6.46 7.65 10.99
N LYS A 12 -7.01 7.65 12.21
CA LYS A 12 -6.43 8.38 13.36
C LYS A 12 -5.51 7.50 14.21
N ASN A 13 -5.48 6.21 13.96
CA ASN A 13 -4.57 5.32 14.68
C ASN A 13 -3.12 5.69 14.32
N PRO A 14 -2.20 5.83 15.31
CA PRO A 14 -0.80 6.17 15.05
C PRO A 14 -0.08 5.17 14.12
N ARG A 15 -0.61 3.95 13.99
CA ARG A 15 -0.08 2.93 13.08
C ARG A 15 -0.79 2.89 11.73
N SER A 16 -1.66 3.86 11.43
CA SER A 16 -2.37 3.94 10.15
C SER A 16 -1.40 4.15 8.98
N GLY A 17 -1.80 3.70 7.81
CA GLY A 17 -1.03 3.81 6.58
C GLY A 17 -1.90 4.02 5.35
N GLY A 18 -1.38 3.66 4.20
CA GLY A 18 -2.08 3.83 2.92
C GLY A 18 -3.43 3.09 2.85
N ALA A 19 -3.52 1.91 3.45
CA ALA A 19 -4.73 1.10 3.45
C ALA A 19 -5.92 1.83 4.09
N GLU A 20 -5.73 2.39 5.29
CA GLU A 20 -6.78 3.11 6.01
C GLU A 20 -7.21 4.39 5.27
N ILE A 21 -6.26 5.06 4.59
CA ILE A 21 -6.57 6.22 3.73
C ILE A 21 -7.45 5.78 2.56
N VAL A 22 -7.11 4.69 1.89
CA VAL A 22 -7.89 4.13 0.78
C VAL A 22 -9.31 3.80 1.23
N THR A 23 -9.45 3.08 2.33
CA THR A 23 -10.75 2.73 2.91
C THR A 23 -11.58 3.97 3.24
N LEU A 24 -10.97 5.00 3.84
CA LEU A 24 -11.68 6.25 4.14
C LEU A 24 -12.16 6.95 2.87
N GLN A 25 -11.37 6.98 1.79
CA GLN A 25 -11.78 7.62 0.55
C GLN A 25 -13.00 6.94 -0.08
N HIS A 26 -13.04 5.60 -0.07
CA HIS A 26 -14.22 4.86 -0.49
C HIS A 26 -15.42 5.13 0.42
N ALA A 27 -15.23 5.04 1.73
CA ALA A 27 -16.28 5.28 2.73
C ALA A 27 -16.88 6.70 2.62
N LYS A 28 -16.04 7.72 2.42
CA LYS A 28 -16.50 9.12 2.16
C LYS A 28 -17.39 9.20 0.91
N ALA A 29 -16.99 8.53 -0.16
CA ALA A 29 -17.76 8.54 -1.40
C ALA A 29 -19.11 7.85 -1.21
N TRP A 30 -19.17 6.76 -0.46
CA TRP A 30 -20.44 6.08 -0.13
C TRP A 30 -21.35 6.95 0.73
N VAL A 31 -20.78 7.66 1.73
CA VAL A 31 -21.55 8.63 2.53
C VAL A 31 -22.11 9.75 1.65
N LYS A 32 -21.35 10.30 0.71
CA LYS A 32 -21.81 11.31 -0.26
C LYS A 32 -22.95 10.80 -1.16
N LYS A 33 -23.04 9.49 -1.38
CA LYS A 33 -24.12 8.84 -2.12
C LYS A 33 -25.31 8.45 -1.25
N GLY A 34 -25.35 8.91 0.01
CA GLY A 34 -26.47 8.69 0.93
C GLY A 34 -26.43 7.38 1.69
N HIS A 35 -25.31 6.66 1.70
CA HIS A 35 -25.14 5.46 2.53
C HIS A 35 -24.74 5.86 3.96
N ASN A 36 -25.19 5.07 4.94
CA ASN A 36 -24.75 5.18 6.32
C ASN A 36 -23.59 4.20 6.54
N VAL A 37 -22.40 4.71 6.81
CA VAL A 37 -21.18 3.90 6.96
C VAL A 37 -20.75 3.90 8.43
N THR A 38 -20.57 2.72 8.99
CA THR A 38 -19.99 2.52 10.32
C THR A 38 -18.68 1.73 10.16
N TRP A 39 -17.61 2.25 10.74
CA TRP A 39 -16.31 1.61 10.77
C TRP A 39 -15.99 1.19 12.21
N PHE A 40 -16.02 -0.10 12.46
CA PHE A 40 -15.69 -0.69 13.75
C PHE A 40 -14.21 -1.05 13.79
N THR A 41 -13.51 -0.59 14.84
CA THR A 41 -12.05 -0.63 14.91
C THR A 41 -11.55 -0.73 16.36
N SER A 42 -10.23 -0.92 16.56
CA SER A 42 -9.63 -0.94 17.88
C SER A 42 -9.44 0.46 18.48
N GLU A 43 -9.34 0.51 19.79
CA GLU A 43 -8.93 1.69 20.54
C GLU A 43 -7.41 1.88 20.46
N PHE A 44 -6.96 3.10 20.58
CA PHE A 44 -5.57 3.50 20.77
C PHE A 44 -5.51 4.60 21.84
N GLU A 45 -4.33 4.90 22.30
CA GLU A 45 -4.12 5.87 23.38
C GLU A 45 -4.79 7.22 23.05
N ASN A 46 -5.55 7.76 24.01
CA ASN A 46 -6.32 8.99 23.88
C ASN A 46 -7.40 9.00 22.77
N SER A 47 -7.76 7.83 22.21
CA SER A 47 -8.81 7.75 21.20
C SER A 47 -10.22 7.92 21.80
N LYS A 48 -11.09 8.62 21.09
CA LYS A 48 -12.54 8.65 21.41
C LYS A 48 -13.17 7.31 21.05
N LYS A 49 -14.02 6.77 21.94
CA LYS A 49 -14.75 5.51 21.67
C LYS A 49 -15.66 5.59 20.46
N GLU A 50 -16.24 6.76 20.22
CA GLU A 50 -17.12 7.02 19.08
C GLU A 50 -16.86 8.44 18.56
N GLU A 51 -16.76 8.57 17.26
CA GLU A 51 -16.65 9.87 16.59
C GLU A 51 -17.11 9.78 15.14
N LYS A 52 -17.30 10.92 14.51
CA LYS A 52 -17.59 11.01 13.08
C LYS A 52 -16.42 11.64 12.35
N VAL A 53 -15.87 10.90 11.37
CA VAL A 53 -14.75 11.34 10.55
C VAL A 53 -15.19 11.36 9.09
N GLU A 54 -15.21 12.54 8.46
CA GLU A 54 -15.64 12.72 7.05
C GLU A 54 -17.02 12.13 6.74
N GLY A 55 -17.92 12.12 7.72
CA GLY A 55 -19.25 11.53 7.59
C GLY A 55 -19.36 10.06 7.96
N VAL A 56 -18.24 9.36 8.15
CA VAL A 56 -18.19 7.95 8.57
C VAL A 56 -18.27 7.86 10.09
N ASN A 57 -19.12 6.98 10.62
CA ASN A 57 -19.24 6.74 12.06
C ASN A 57 -18.13 5.76 12.48
N ILE A 58 -17.15 6.24 13.22
CA ILE A 58 -16.06 5.41 13.77
C ILE A 58 -16.47 4.92 15.15
N VAL A 59 -16.39 3.60 15.37
CA VAL A 59 -16.69 2.98 16.65
C VAL A 59 -15.48 2.15 17.09
N ARG A 60 -14.80 2.58 18.15
CA ARG A 60 -13.61 1.93 18.67
C ARG A 60 -13.92 1.11 19.90
N ARG A 61 -13.49 -0.16 19.92
CA ARG A 61 -13.68 -1.07 21.05
C ARG A 61 -12.50 -2.02 21.20
N GLY A 62 -11.90 -2.03 22.37
CA GLY A 62 -10.80 -2.95 22.71
C GLY A 62 -9.49 -2.68 21.97
N ASN A 63 -8.53 -3.57 22.18
CA ASN A 63 -7.22 -3.51 21.51
C ASN A 63 -7.18 -4.34 20.23
N PHE A 64 -6.01 -4.44 19.61
CA PHE A 64 -5.78 -5.18 18.36
C PHE A 64 -6.36 -6.62 18.34
N ILE A 65 -6.21 -7.38 19.42
CA ILE A 65 -6.73 -8.76 19.50
C ILE A 65 -8.21 -8.76 19.89
N SER A 66 -8.55 -8.02 20.96
CA SER A 66 -9.90 -8.04 21.52
C SER A 66 -10.94 -7.39 20.59
N VAL A 67 -10.56 -6.54 19.65
CA VAL A 67 -11.47 -5.96 18.66
C VAL A 67 -12.09 -7.06 17.78
N ILE A 68 -11.31 -8.07 17.39
CA ILE A 68 -11.78 -9.20 16.60
C ILE A 68 -12.83 -10.00 17.40
N LEU A 69 -12.55 -10.29 18.68
CA LEU A 69 -13.46 -11.00 19.56
C LEU A 69 -14.74 -10.21 19.88
N ARG A 70 -14.68 -8.89 19.86
CA ARG A 70 -15.83 -7.98 20.08
C ARG A 70 -16.70 -7.77 18.84
N ALA A 71 -16.19 -8.06 17.66
CA ALA A 71 -16.91 -7.84 16.39
C ALA A 71 -18.25 -8.59 16.31
N PRO A 72 -18.36 -9.88 16.66
CA PRO A 72 -19.66 -10.57 16.70
C PRO A 72 -20.65 -9.90 17.65
N TYR A 73 -20.22 -9.56 18.86
CA TYR A 73 -21.06 -8.87 19.83
C TYR A 73 -21.56 -7.53 19.26
N PHE A 74 -20.67 -6.73 18.72
CA PHE A 74 -21.04 -5.45 18.08
C PHE A 74 -22.05 -5.66 16.95
N TYR A 75 -21.81 -6.64 16.08
CA TYR A 75 -22.69 -6.92 14.95
C TYR A 75 -24.12 -7.29 15.39
N PHE A 76 -24.27 -8.17 16.39
CA PHE A 76 -25.58 -8.64 16.85
C PHE A 76 -26.34 -7.60 17.70
N PHE A 77 -25.63 -6.85 18.53
CA PHE A 77 -26.23 -5.93 19.50
C PHE A 77 -26.19 -4.45 19.08
N SER A 78 -25.66 -4.17 17.89
CA SER A 78 -25.79 -2.82 17.32
C SER A 78 -27.25 -2.45 17.06
N LYS A 79 -27.59 -1.21 17.41
CA LYS A 79 -28.93 -0.66 17.07
C LYS A 79 -29.16 -0.57 15.56
N ASN A 80 -28.10 -0.41 14.79
CA ASN A 80 -28.15 -0.35 13.33
C ASN A 80 -28.13 -1.78 12.76
N LYS A 81 -29.10 -2.09 11.90
CA LYS A 81 -29.03 -3.31 11.08
C LYS A 81 -28.26 -3.01 9.81
N PHE A 82 -27.23 -3.80 9.55
CA PHE A 82 -26.35 -3.61 8.39
C PHE A 82 -26.88 -4.39 7.17
N ASP A 83 -26.77 -3.76 6.01
CA ASP A 83 -27.13 -4.37 4.72
C ASP A 83 -25.97 -5.16 4.13
N VAL A 84 -24.73 -4.61 4.23
CA VAL A 84 -23.48 -5.19 3.74
C VAL A 84 -22.40 -5.04 4.80
N VAL A 85 -21.55 -6.05 4.91
CA VAL A 85 -20.38 -6.04 5.82
C VAL A 85 -19.10 -6.17 4.99
N ILE A 86 -18.11 -5.32 5.28
CA ILE A 86 -16.77 -5.40 4.71
C ILE A 86 -15.84 -5.89 5.81
N ASP A 87 -15.16 -7.00 5.56
CA ASP A 87 -14.11 -7.54 6.41
C ASP A 87 -12.77 -7.18 5.80
N GLU A 88 -12.13 -6.15 6.34
CA GLU A 88 -10.85 -5.67 5.85
C GLU A 88 -9.73 -6.46 6.50
N ILE A 89 -9.06 -7.30 5.69
CA ILE A 89 -8.08 -8.28 6.14
C ILE A 89 -6.67 -7.66 6.09
N HIS A 90 -6.10 -7.40 7.25
CA HIS A 90 -4.70 -7.00 7.43
C HIS A 90 -3.95 -8.06 8.23
N GLY A 91 -3.57 -9.14 7.59
CA GLY A 91 -3.03 -10.33 8.21
C GLY A 91 -4.16 -11.18 8.82
N LEU A 92 -4.71 -10.83 9.97
CA LEU A 92 -5.84 -11.56 10.58
C LEU A 92 -7.18 -10.95 10.15
N PRO A 93 -8.16 -11.78 9.71
CA PRO A 93 -9.52 -11.35 9.42
C PRO A 93 -10.36 -11.20 10.69
N PHE A 94 -11.54 -10.60 10.55
CA PHE A 94 -12.57 -10.60 11.61
C PHE A 94 -13.42 -11.87 11.63
N PHE A 95 -13.12 -12.84 10.79
CA PHE A 95 -13.86 -14.13 10.69
C PHE A 95 -15.35 -13.94 10.42
N THR A 96 -15.73 -12.92 9.66
CA THR A 96 -17.13 -12.59 9.37
C THR A 96 -17.95 -13.74 8.76
N PRO A 97 -17.40 -14.71 8.00
CA PRO A 97 -18.18 -15.85 7.54
C PRO A 97 -18.80 -16.69 8.65
N LEU A 98 -18.25 -16.66 9.87
CA LEU A 98 -18.74 -17.46 11.00
C LEU A 98 -19.99 -16.87 11.66
N PHE A 99 -20.20 -15.54 11.58
CA PHE A 99 -21.29 -14.88 12.33
C PHE A 99 -22.15 -13.92 11.50
N VAL A 100 -21.67 -13.42 10.37
CA VAL A 100 -22.43 -12.51 9.50
C VAL A 100 -23.23 -13.31 8.49
N LYS A 101 -24.57 -13.23 8.56
CA LYS A 101 -25.48 -13.83 7.57
C LYS A 101 -25.77 -12.93 6.37
N LYS A 102 -25.55 -11.63 6.51
CA LYS A 102 -25.75 -10.62 5.45
C LYS A 102 -24.68 -10.72 4.37
N PRO A 103 -24.94 -10.15 3.18
CA PRO A 103 -23.92 -9.97 2.15
C PRO A 103 -22.61 -9.40 2.74
N LYS A 104 -21.48 -9.97 2.32
CA LYS A 104 -20.17 -9.56 2.83
C LYS A 104 -19.12 -9.56 1.74
N ILE A 105 -18.14 -8.68 1.90
CA ILE A 105 -16.96 -8.53 1.05
C ILE A 105 -15.73 -8.68 1.95
N ALA A 106 -14.77 -9.49 1.53
CA ALA A 106 -13.44 -9.52 2.10
C ALA A 106 -12.58 -8.50 1.33
N PHE A 107 -12.18 -7.41 1.98
CA PHE A 107 -11.27 -6.45 1.39
C PHE A 107 -9.85 -6.77 1.86
N ILE A 108 -8.95 -7.03 0.93
CA ILE A 108 -7.57 -7.40 1.23
C ILE A 108 -6.62 -6.66 0.30
N HIS A 109 -5.67 -5.96 0.89
CA HIS A 109 -4.62 -5.27 0.13
C HIS A 109 -3.52 -6.25 -0.30
N GLU A 110 -3.07 -7.09 0.63
CA GLU A 110 -2.01 -8.06 0.40
C GLU A 110 -2.23 -9.33 1.25
N VAL A 111 -1.84 -10.47 0.72
CA VAL A 111 -1.74 -11.71 1.50
C VAL A 111 -0.45 -11.64 2.30
N ALA A 112 -0.51 -11.93 3.59
CA ALA A 112 0.62 -11.64 4.48
C ALA A 112 1.83 -12.56 4.21
N ASP A 113 1.61 -13.89 4.13
CA ASP A 113 2.64 -14.88 3.76
C ASP A 113 4.06 -14.55 4.31
N GLU A 114 4.97 -14.05 3.45
CA GLU A 114 6.34 -13.71 3.85
C GLU A 114 6.39 -12.55 4.87
N ILE A 115 5.38 -11.67 4.88
CA ILE A 115 5.33 -10.54 5.81
C ILE A 115 5.30 -10.99 7.26
N TRP A 116 4.74 -12.17 7.55
CA TRP A 116 4.73 -12.71 8.90
C TRP A 116 6.13 -12.83 9.51
N ASP A 117 7.17 -13.11 8.70
CA ASP A 117 8.56 -13.22 9.17
C ASP A 117 9.13 -11.86 9.62
N TYR A 118 8.56 -10.76 9.11
CA TYR A 118 8.95 -9.40 9.49
C TYR A 118 8.07 -8.81 10.59
N MET A 119 6.86 -9.36 10.80
CA MET A 119 5.94 -8.86 11.81
C MET A 119 6.18 -9.47 13.18
N PHE A 120 6.52 -10.76 13.24
CA PHE A 120 6.62 -11.50 14.49
C PHE A 120 7.88 -12.38 14.53
N PRO A 121 8.51 -12.51 15.72
CA PRO A 121 9.61 -13.44 15.90
C PRO A 121 9.14 -14.90 15.91
N PHE A 122 10.08 -15.83 15.74
CA PHE A 122 9.82 -17.25 15.97
C PHE A 122 9.36 -17.50 17.43
N PRO A 123 8.36 -18.40 17.68
CA PRO A 123 7.65 -19.22 16.70
C PRO A 123 6.36 -18.58 16.14
N ILE A 124 5.99 -17.37 16.56
CA ILE A 124 4.70 -16.74 16.24
C ILE A 124 4.51 -16.57 14.73
N ASN A 125 5.55 -16.15 14.03
CA ASN A 125 5.53 -16.02 12.57
C ASN A 125 5.13 -17.34 11.87
N ARG A 126 5.65 -18.49 12.33
CA ARG A 126 5.31 -19.82 11.78
C ARG A 126 3.87 -20.21 12.07
N ILE A 127 3.39 -19.90 13.26
CA ILE A 127 1.98 -20.13 13.63
C ILE A 127 1.06 -19.30 12.72
N CYS A 128 1.38 -18.02 12.51
CA CYS A 128 0.59 -17.15 11.62
C CYS A 128 0.58 -17.69 10.18
N LYS A 129 1.72 -18.08 9.64
CA LYS A 129 1.84 -18.70 8.30
C LYS A 129 1.02 -19.99 8.19
N PHE A 130 0.99 -20.80 9.22
CA PHE A 130 0.20 -22.02 9.25
C PHE A 130 -1.31 -21.75 9.32
N LEU A 131 -1.71 -20.73 10.07
CA LEU A 131 -3.11 -20.36 10.23
C LEU A 131 -3.70 -19.64 9.00
N GLU A 132 -2.87 -18.92 8.25
CA GLU A 132 -3.33 -18.12 7.11
C GLU A 132 -4.08 -18.92 6.05
N PRO A 133 -3.59 -20.07 5.54
CA PRO A 133 -4.34 -20.91 4.63
C PRO A 133 -5.65 -21.46 5.23
N LEU A 134 -5.69 -21.67 6.55
CA LEU A 134 -6.86 -22.21 7.22
C LEU A 134 -8.00 -21.22 7.29
N TYR A 135 -7.72 -19.97 7.65
CA TYR A 135 -8.79 -18.98 7.69
C TYR A 135 -9.30 -18.61 6.28
N PHE A 136 -8.45 -18.61 5.24
CA PHE A 136 -8.91 -18.39 3.87
C PHE A 136 -9.93 -19.45 3.40
N LYS A 137 -9.88 -20.68 3.94
CA LYS A 137 -10.91 -21.71 3.67
C LYS A 137 -12.33 -21.26 4.06
N LEU A 138 -12.46 -20.44 5.11
CA LEU A 138 -13.75 -19.88 5.52
C LEU A 138 -14.29 -18.85 4.52
N TYR A 139 -13.42 -18.21 3.76
CA TYR A 139 -13.75 -17.14 2.82
C TYR A 139 -13.94 -17.61 1.38
N ARG A 140 -13.87 -18.92 1.08
CA ARG A 140 -13.91 -19.45 -0.30
C ARG A 140 -15.13 -19.01 -1.13
N ASN A 141 -16.25 -18.74 -0.46
CA ASN A 141 -17.50 -18.31 -1.09
C ASN A 141 -17.80 -16.82 -0.87
N VAL A 142 -16.88 -16.07 -0.30
CA VAL A 142 -17.00 -14.63 -0.09
C VAL A 142 -16.48 -13.91 -1.33
N LYS A 143 -17.07 -12.76 -1.69
CA LYS A 143 -16.51 -11.88 -2.69
C LYS A 143 -15.29 -11.14 -2.11
N PHE A 144 -14.21 -11.14 -2.86
CA PHE A 144 -13.00 -10.41 -2.53
C PHE A 144 -12.91 -9.11 -3.30
N TRP A 145 -12.39 -8.11 -2.66
CA TRP A 145 -11.93 -6.86 -3.24
C TRP A 145 -10.45 -6.70 -2.92
N THR A 146 -9.64 -6.37 -3.93
CA THR A 146 -8.21 -6.12 -3.79
C THR A 146 -7.75 -4.99 -4.72
N ASP A 147 -6.56 -4.47 -4.47
CA ASP A 147 -6.00 -3.34 -5.20
C ASP A 147 -5.21 -3.76 -6.44
N ALA A 148 -4.76 -5.02 -6.50
CA ALA A 148 -3.82 -5.53 -7.50
C ALA A 148 -4.20 -6.94 -8.00
N ASP A 149 -3.91 -7.21 -9.29
CA ASP A 149 -4.11 -8.54 -9.86
C ASP A 149 -3.21 -9.60 -9.23
N SER A 150 -1.98 -9.24 -8.89
CA SER A 150 -1.05 -10.17 -8.23
C SER A 150 -1.51 -10.61 -6.84
N THR A 151 -2.31 -9.81 -6.15
CA THR A 151 -2.95 -10.24 -4.89
C THR A 151 -3.97 -11.34 -5.16
N ILE A 152 -4.64 -11.33 -6.33
CA ILE A 152 -5.52 -12.45 -6.72
C ILE A 152 -4.70 -13.71 -6.96
N ASP A 153 -3.54 -13.61 -7.64
CA ASP A 153 -2.64 -14.75 -7.87
C ASP A 153 -2.22 -15.38 -6.52
N ASP A 154 -1.95 -14.55 -5.51
CA ASP A 154 -1.64 -15.02 -4.16
C ASP A 154 -2.86 -15.68 -3.49
N LEU A 155 -4.06 -15.10 -3.61
CA LEU A 155 -5.29 -15.67 -3.07
C LEU A 155 -5.66 -17.01 -3.71
N GLU A 156 -5.38 -17.20 -5.01
CA GLU A 156 -5.61 -18.46 -5.72
C GLU A 156 -4.78 -19.61 -5.11
N LYS A 157 -3.58 -19.35 -4.60
CA LYS A 157 -2.75 -20.34 -3.89
C LYS A 157 -3.46 -20.86 -2.63
N TYR A 158 -4.33 -20.06 -2.03
CA TYR A 158 -5.14 -20.39 -0.85
C TYR A 158 -6.55 -20.90 -1.18
N GLY A 159 -6.84 -21.14 -2.48
CA GLY A 159 -8.08 -21.73 -2.95
C GLY A 159 -9.25 -20.73 -3.13
N ILE A 160 -8.96 -19.43 -3.13
CA ILE A 160 -9.93 -18.40 -3.51
C ILE A 160 -10.00 -18.33 -5.04
N LYS A 161 -11.18 -18.47 -5.60
CA LYS A 161 -11.36 -18.47 -7.07
C LYS A 161 -11.31 -17.04 -7.61
N ARG A 162 -10.57 -16.79 -8.68
CA ARG A 162 -10.46 -15.50 -9.36
C ARG A 162 -11.82 -14.86 -9.69
N LYS A 163 -12.82 -15.64 -10.08
CA LYS A 163 -14.20 -15.16 -10.33
C LYS A 163 -14.88 -14.53 -9.10
N HIS A 164 -14.39 -14.78 -7.90
CA HIS A 164 -14.86 -14.14 -6.68
C HIS A 164 -14.12 -12.84 -6.35
N CYS A 165 -13.08 -12.51 -7.09
CA CYS A 165 -12.22 -11.37 -6.83
C CYS A 165 -12.56 -10.21 -7.78
N THR A 166 -12.47 -9.00 -7.27
CA THR A 166 -12.61 -7.75 -8.02
C THR A 166 -11.41 -6.87 -7.70
N VAL A 167 -10.72 -6.40 -8.75
CA VAL A 167 -9.60 -5.46 -8.61
C VAL A 167 -10.12 -4.04 -8.74
N ILE A 168 -9.81 -3.20 -7.77
CA ILE A 168 -10.06 -1.75 -7.83
C ILE A 168 -8.75 -1.05 -7.47
N ASN A 169 -8.04 -0.60 -8.50
CA ASN A 169 -6.74 0.04 -8.30
C ASN A 169 -6.89 1.37 -7.56
N CYS A 170 -5.98 1.63 -6.61
CA CYS A 170 -6.01 2.81 -5.78
C CYS A 170 -5.41 4.03 -6.51
N PRO A 171 -6.16 5.12 -6.67
CA PRO A 171 -5.63 6.41 -7.09
C PRO A 171 -4.86 7.10 -5.97
N VAL A 172 -4.14 8.15 -6.34
CA VAL A 172 -3.53 9.09 -5.40
C VAL A 172 -4.18 10.46 -5.52
N GLU A 173 -4.21 11.20 -4.41
CA GLU A 173 -4.79 12.56 -4.37
C GLU A 173 -3.77 13.59 -4.85
N ASN A 174 -3.43 13.58 -6.14
CA ASN A 174 -2.43 14.49 -6.66
C ASN A 174 -2.99 15.44 -7.71
N LYS A 175 -2.57 16.70 -7.63
CA LYS A 175 -2.73 17.62 -8.75
C LYS A 175 -1.82 17.16 -9.89
N SER A 176 -2.41 16.84 -11.03
CA SER A 176 -1.66 16.55 -12.26
C SER A 176 -0.71 17.69 -12.58
N LEU A 177 0.54 17.37 -12.86
CA LEU A 177 1.49 18.36 -13.35
C LEU A 177 1.03 18.91 -14.71
N LYS A 178 1.13 20.22 -14.89
CA LYS A 178 0.80 20.90 -16.17
C LYS A 178 1.93 20.75 -17.19
N SER A 179 3.17 20.66 -16.72
CA SER A 179 4.39 20.54 -17.53
C SER A 179 5.36 19.56 -16.86
N PHE A 180 6.38 19.12 -17.59
CA PHE A 180 7.44 18.28 -17.00
C PHE A 180 8.18 19.05 -15.93
N PRO A 181 8.44 18.41 -14.77
CA PRO A 181 9.14 19.04 -13.68
C PRO A 181 10.64 19.20 -14.01
N LYS A 182 11.23 20.26 -13.50
CA LYS A 182 12.68 20.37 -13.47
C LYS A 182 13.23 19.34 -12.48
N LYS A 183 14.06 18.43 -12.97
CA LYS A 183 14.78 17.45 -12.15
C LYS A 183 16.05 18.10 -11.56
N GLU A 184 16.65 17.43 -10.57
CA GLU A 184 17.95 17.83 -10.01
C GLU A 184 19.03 17.91 -11.12
N ASN A 185 20.08 18.68 -10.89
CA ASN A 185 21.16 18.83 -11.86
C ASN A 185 22.06 17.57 -11.94
N VAL A 186 21.98 16.70 -10.94
CA VAL A 186 22.70 15.42 -10.89
C VAL A 186 21.73 14.27 -10.75
N PRO A 187 22.06 13.07 -11.24
CA PRO A 187 21.19 11.90 -11.08
C PRO A 187 20.79 11.70 -9.63
N THR A 188 19.52 11.82 -9.32
CA THR A 188 18.99 11.75 -7.96
C THR A 188 17.94 10.68 -7.88
N PHE A 189 18.19 9.71 -7.01
CA PHE A 189 17.30 8.59 -6.73
C PHE A 189 16.57 8.85 -5.43
N ILE A 190 15.36 8.35 -5.32
CA ILE A 190 14.56 8.52 -4.10
C ILE A 190 13.96 7.19 -3.64
N PHE A 191 14.01 6.96 -2.35
CA PHE A 191 13.26 5.92 -1.63
C PHE A 191 12.24 6.62 -0.72
N VAL A 192 10.99 6.18 -0.77
CA VAL A 192 9.91 6.76 0.05
C VAL A 192 9.11 5.62 0.66
N SER A 193 9.30 5.39 1.95
CA SER A 193 8.52 4.42 2.74
C SER A 193 8.91 4.52 4.22
N ARG A 194 8.18 3.83 5.09
CA ARG A 194 8.69 3.54 6.43
C ARG A 194 10.05 2.85 6.31
N VAL A 195 11.01 3.26 7.12
CA VAL A 195 12.36 2.68 7.13
C VAL A 195 12.33 1.41 7.98
N VAL A 196 11.90 0.31 7.36
CA VAL A 196 11.82 -1.04 7.96
C VAL A 196 12.30 -2.09 6.96
N LYS A 197 12.81 -3.22 7.46
CA LYS A 197 13.43 -4.28 6.64
C LYS A 197 12.55 -4.74 5.48
N MET A 198 11.26 -4.97 5.75
CA MET A 198 10.32 -5.43 4.72
C MET A 198 10.14 -4.47 3.54
N LYS A 199 10.51 -3.20 3.66
CA LYS A 199 10.45 -2.20 2.58
C LYS A 199 11.70 -2.18 1.71
N GLY A 200 12.71 -3.02 2.01
CA GLY A 200 13.86 -3.26 1.16
C GLY A 200 14.84 -2.10 1.07
N ILE A 201 14.91 -1.25 2.10
CA ILE A 201 15.83 -0.11 2.12
C ILE A 201 17.30 -0.53 2.01
N GLU A 202 17.69 -1.67 2.60
CA GLU A 202 19.04 -2.22 2.52
C GLU A 202 19.43 -2.52 1.06
N GLU A 203 18.50 -3.11 0.30
CA GLU A 203 18.71 -3.40 -1.12
C GLU A 203 18.82 -2.12 -1.96
N VAL A 204 18.05 -1.09 -1.63
CA VAL A 204 18.15 0.23 -2.29
C VAL A 204 19.51 0.88 -1.99
N ILE A 205 19.99 0.84 -0.74
CA ILE A 205 21.32 1.35 -0.36
C ILE A 205 22.42 0.58 -1.09
N ARG A 206 22.30 -0.75 -1.16
CA ARG A 206 23.25 -1.59 -1.90
C ARG A 206 23.21 -1.33 -3.41
N ALA A 207 22.04 -1.11 -3.99
CA ALA A 207 21.89 -0.71 -5.38
C ALA A 207 22.55 0.66 -5.63
N PHE A 208 22.36 1.60 -4.72
CA PHE A 208 22.96 2.93 -4.83
C PHE A 208 24.51 2.88 -4.77
N PHE A 209 25.07 1.98 -3.95
CA PHE A 209 26.52 1.72 -3.96
C PHE A 209 27.00 1.29 -5.36
N TYR A 210 26.28 0.41 -6.07
CA TYR A 210 26.64 0.04 -7.44
C TYR A 210 26.42 1.20 -8.43
N ILE A 211 25.38 1.99 -8.26
CA ILE A 211 25.11 3.18 -9.09
C ILE A 211 26.28 4.17 -9.02
N LEU A 212 26.81 4.44 -7.84
CA LEU A 212 27.91 5.40 -7.65
C LEU A 212 29.23 5.00 -8.36
N ARG A 213 29.41 3.72 -8.72
CA ARG A 213 30.58 3.30 -9.50
C ARG A 213 30.58 3.86 -10.91
N GLU A 214 29.39 4.10 -11.48
CA GLU A 214 29.21 4.61 -12.83
C GLU A 214 28.73 6.06 -12.86
N LEU A 215 27.95 6.50 -11.88
CA LEU A 215 27.38 7.84 -11.75
C LEU A 215 27.90 8.49 -10.46
N LYS A 216 29.16 8.92 -10.47
CA LYS A 216 29.88 9.38 -9.27
C LYS A 216 29.24 10.57 -8.53
N ASP A 217 28.46 11.39 -9.25
CA ASP A 217 27.76 12.55 -8.68
C ASP A 217 26.32 12.27 -8.27
N ALA A 218 25.87 11.01 -8.43
CA ALA A 218 24.52 10.62 -8.05
C ALA A 218 24.24 10.87 -6.56
N ARG A 219 22.95 11.04 -6.23
CA ARG A 219 22.45 11.23 -4.86
C ARG A 219 21.32 10.25 -4.59
N LEU A 220 21.22 9.81 -3.34
CA LEU A 220 20.08 9.06 -2.84
C LEU A 220 19.37 9.86 -1.75
N TRP A 221 18.07 10.04 -1.91
CA TRP A 221 17.18 10.64 -0.93
C TRP A 221 16.33 9.53 -0.28
N ILE A 222 16.27 9.53 1.05
CA ILE A 222 15.48 8.59 1.83
C ILE A 222 14.46 9.40 2.60
N VAL A 223 13.17 9.15 2.33
CA VAL A 223 12.03 9.81 2.97
C VAL A 223 11.22 8.78 3.74
N GLY A 224 11.01 9.02 5.00
CA GLY A 224 10.28 8.19 5.95
C GLY A 224 11.05 7.97 7.24
N ASP A 225 10.32 7.52 8.25
CA ASP A 225 10.85 7.23 9.58
C ASP A 225 11.02 5.73 9.80
N GLY A 226 11.91 5.40 10.70
CA GLY A 226 12.18 4.07 11.21
C GLY A 226 12.64 4.11 12.66
N GLU A 227 12.78 2.96 13.26
CA GLU A 227 13.37 2.82 14.58
C GLU A 227 14.82 3.32 14.57
N GLU A 228 15.20 4.12 15.55
CA GLU A 228 16.50 4.80 15.60
C GLU A 228 17.67 3.82 15.51
N GLY A 229 17.58 2.69 16.21
CA GLY A 229 18.60 1.62 16.15
C GLY A 229 18.81 1.12 14.72
N TYR A 230 17.72 0.81 14.02
CA TYR A 230 17.79 0.32 12.64
C TYR A 230 18.30 1.40 11.67
N VAL A 231 17.88 2.65 11.84
CA VAL A 231 18.40 3.77 11.02
C VAL A 231 19.91 3.94 11.22
N ASN A 232 20.42 3.74 12.43
CA ASN A 232 21.86 3.82 12.71
C ASN A 232 22.63 2.66 12.06
N GLU A 233 22.09 1.42 12.11
CA GLU A 233 22.66 0.27 11.37
C GLU A 233 22.78 0.56 9.85
N LEU A 234 21.77 1.20 9.26
CA LEU A 234 21.82 1.63 7.86
C LEU A 234 22.89 2.69 7.60
N LYS A 235 23.08 3.66 8.52
CA LYS A 235 24.14 4.67 8.40
C LYS A 235 25.53 4.02 8.47
N ASP A 236 25.73 3.06 9.36
CA ASP A 236 26.99 2.31 9.48
C ASP A 236 27.28 1.52 8.18
N THR A 237 26.25 0.90 7.62
CA THR A 237 26.34 0.23 6.32
C THR A 237 26.74 1.20 5.20
N MET A 238 26.16 2.39 5.15
CA MET A 238 26.51 3.41 4.16
C MET A 238 27.93 3.94 4.36
N GLN A 239 28.39 4.05 5.61
CA GLN A 239 29.76 4.44 5.92
C GLN A 239 30.75 3.36 5.45
N SER A 240 30.47 2.07 5.70
CA SER A 240 31.29 0.96 5.22
C SER A 240 31.42 0.92 3.68
N TYR A 241 30.36 1.34 2.97
CA TYR A 241 30.36 1.52 1.52
C TYR A 241 30.97 2.84 1.04
N SER A 242 31.35 3.74 1.95
CA SER A 242 31.84 5.10 1.65
C SER A 242 30.86 5.95 0.80
N ILE A 243 29.56 5.73 0.97
CA ILE A 243 28.52 6.43 0.21
C ILE A 243 27.76 7.47 1.05
N SER A 244 27.99 7.56 2.35
CA SER A 244 27.27 8.45 3.28
C SER A 244 27.16 9.91 2.80
N PRO A 245 28.19 10.54 2.21
CA PRO A 245 28.09 11.92 1.74
C PRO A 245 27.11 12.14 0.58
N LYS A 246 26.71 11.07 -0.11
CA LYS A 246 25.80 11.10 -1.27
C LYS A 246 24.38 10.68 -0.90
N VAL A 247 24.13 10.29 0.36
CA VAL A 247 22.81 9.86 0.85
C VAL A 247 22.26 10.88 1.84
N LYS A 248 20.99 11.25 1.69
CA LYS A 248 20.32 12.16 2.61
C LYS A 248 19.03 11.55 3.15
N PHE A 249 18.93 11.43 4.48
CA PHE A 249 17.70 11.12 5.19
C PHE A 249 16.92 12.40 5.46
N PHE A 250 15.63 12.37 5.17
CA PHE A 250 14.72 13.51 5.40
C PHE A 250 13.74 13.25 6.55
N GLY A 251 13.67 12.01 7.09
CA GLY A 251 12.66 11.64 8.07
C GLY A 251 11.26 11.67 7.51
N HIS A 252 10.28 11.78 8.40
CA HIS A 252 8.88 11.98 8.01
C HIS A 252 8.66 13.38 7.45
N LEU A 253 7.97 13.47 6.33
CA LEU A 253 7.63 14.73 5.68
C LEU A 253 6.13 14.87 5.49
N SER A 254 5.65 16.12 5.42
CA SER A 254 4.30 16.38 4.92
C SER A 254 4.14 15.88 3.47
N GLU A 255 2.92 15.53 3.09
CA GLU A 255 2.58 15.08 1.73
C GLU A 255 3.14 16.03 0.66
N GLU A 256 2.98 17.34 0.86
CA GLU A 256 3.48 18.36 -0.07
C GLU A 256 4.99 18.30 -0.25
N LYS A 257 5.75 18.24 0.85
CA LYS A 257 7.23 18.15 0.81
C LYS A 257 7.71 16.84 0.22
N LYS A 258 7.04 15.72 0.55
CA LYS A 258 7.30 14.40 -0.03
C LYS A 258 7.16 14.45 -1.55
N LEU A 259 6.03 14.96 -2.06
CA LEU A 259 5.76 15.08 -3.49
C LEU A 259 6.75 16.01 -4.20
N GLU A 260 7.17 17.10 -3.55
CA GLU A 260 8.18 18.01 -4.11
C GLU A 260 9.53 17.29 -4.29
N LEU A 261 9.97 16.47 -3.34
CA LEU A 261 11.18 15.66 -3.49
C LEU A 261 11.03 14.60 -4.59
N ILE A 262 9.91 13.89 -4.62
CA ILE A 262 9.63 12.92 -5.68
C ILE A 262 9.69 13.59 -7.06
N LYS A 263 9.06 14.75 -7.19
CA LYS A 263 9.03 15.54 -8.42
C LYS A 263 10.43 15.92 -8.91
N ARG A 264 11.35 16.25 -8.01
CA ARG A 264 12.74 16.64 -8.31
C ARG A 264 13.66 15.45 -8.54
N ALA A 265 13.39 14.30 -7.95
CA ALA A 265 14.15 13.07 -8.15
C ALA A 265 13.98 12.51 -9.58
N HIS A 266 15.00 11.81 -10.07
CA HIS A 266 14.96 11.19 -11.39
C HIS A 266 14.21 9.85 -11.36
N LEU A 267 14.48 8.99 -10.40
CA LEU A 267 13.88 7.66 -10.29
C LEU A 267 13.49 7.37 -8.85
N LEU A 268 12.32 6.73 -8.66
CA LEU A 268 11.98 6.03 -7.43
C LEU A 268 12.61 4.64 -7.47
N LEU A 269 13.32 4.24 -6.41
CA LEU A 269 13.80 2.88 -6.20
C LEU A 269 13.00 2.22 -5.06
N HIS A 270 12.44 1.03 -5.32
CA HIS A 270 11.62 0.35 -4.32
C HIS A 270 11.84 -1.17 -4.37
N ALA A 271 12.26 -1.74 -3.24
CA ALA A 271 12.67 -3.15 -3.14
C ALA A 271 11.89 -3.90 -2.05
N SER A 272 10.63 -3.51 -1.80
CA SER A 272 9.75 -4.17 -0.83
C SER A 272 9.67 -5.67 -1.09
N VAL A 273 9.56 -6.44 -0.01
CA VAL A 273 9.29 -7.89 -0.08
C VAL A 273 7.90 -8.16 -0.66
N LYS A 274 6.94 -7.31 -0.34
CA LYS A 274 5.55 -7.39 -0.80
C LYS A 274 4.86 -6.04 -0.61
N GLU A 275 3.87 -5.75 -1.43
CA GLU A 275 2.99 -4.58 -1.32
C GLU A 275 1.56 -4.96 -1.70
N GLY A 276 0.57 -4.24 -1.19
CA GLY A 276 -0.80 -4.35 -1.69
C GLY A 276 -0.96 -3.71 -3.06
N TRP A 277 -0.37 -2.50 -3.23
CA TRP A 277 -0.41 -1.77 -4.50
C TRP A 277 0.88 -0.96 -4.75
N GLY A 278 1.46 -0.41 -3.69
CA GLY A 278 2.59 0.52 -3.84
C GLY A 278 2.13 1.93 -4.23
N LEU A 279 1.31 2.57 -3.39
CA LEU A 279 0.81 3.93 -3.62
C LEU A 279 1.92 4.91 -3.98
N VAL A 280 3.11 4.77 -3.37
CA VAL A 280 4.27 5.63 -3.65
C VAL A 280 4.72 5.55 -5.12
N VAL A 281 4.52 4.43 -5.79
CA VAL A 281 4.84 4.27 -7.22
C VAL A 281 3.89 5.13 -8.06
N ILE A 282 2.60 5.17 -7.69
CA ILE A 282 1.61 6.01 -8.37
C ILE A 282 1.85 7.50 -8.03
N GLU A 283 2.25 7.81 -6.78
CA GLU A 283 2.69 9.16 -6.42
C GLU A 283 3.88 9.60 -7.27
N ALA A 284 4.88 8.74 -7.44
CA ALA A 284 6.03 9.03 -8.30
C ALA A 284 5.61 9.23 -9.76
N ALA A 285 4.76 8.36 -10.29
CA ALA A 285 4.23 8.48 -11.64
C ALA A 285 3.47 9.80 -11.84
N SER A 286 2.68 10.25 -10.84
CA SER A 286 1.97 11.53 -10.88
C SER A 286 2.88 12.75 -10.94
N GLN A 287 4.11 12.60 -10.48
CA GLN A 287 5.17 13.61 -10.50
C GLN A 287 6.16 13.42 -11.66
N ALA A 288 5.80 12.65 -12.69
CA ALA A 288 6.67 12.30 -13.81
C ALA A 288 8.02 11.72 -13.35
N THR A 289 8.00 10.86 -12.34
CA THR A 289 9.18 10.18 -11.82
C THR A 289 9.00 8.68 -12.02
N PRO A 290 9.68 8.08 -13.00
CA PRO A 290 9.63 6.65 -13.23
C PRO A 290 10.20 5.85 -12.05
N SER A 291 9.81 4.59 -11.95
CA SER A 291 10.20 3.73 -10.84
C SER A 291 11.00 2.52 -11.33
N VAL A 292 11.97 2.07 -10.53
CA VAL A 292 12.63 0.77 -10.70
C VAL A 292 12.29 -0.04 -9.45
N VAL A 293 11.58 -1.15 -9.64
CA VAL A 293 10.97 -1.89 -8.54
C VAL A 293 11.25 -3.39 -8.62
N TYR A 294 11.29 -4.04 -7.46
CA TYR A 294 11.34 -5.49 -7.38
C TYR A 294 10.06 -6.12 -7.97
N ASN A 295 10.20 -7.30 -8.55
CA ASN A 295 9.10 -8.10 -9.08
C ASN A 295 8.42 -8.87 -7.95
N VAL A 296 7.55 -8.17 -7.23
CA VAL A 296 6.76 -8.71 -6.12
C VAL A 296 5.31 -8.28 -6.27
N SER A 297 4.41 -9.00 -5.60
CA SER A 297 2.97 -8.66 -5.59
C SER A 297 2.77 -7.20 -5.21
N GLY A 298 1.81 -6.54 -5.87
CA GLY A 298 1.49 -5.13 -5.74
C GLY A 298 2.43 -4.20 -6.51
N LEU A 299 3.75 -4.27 -6.32
CA LEU A 299 4.69 -3.40 -7.04
C LEU A 299 4.66 -3.64 -8.55
N LYS A 300 4.67 -4.92 -9.00
CA LYS A 300 4.63 -5.26 -10.43
C LYS A 300 3.36 -4.77 -11.12
N ASP A 301 2.25 -4.58 -10.39
CA ASP A 301 0.98 -4.12 -10.95
C ASP A 301 0.89 -2.60 -11.04
N SER A 302 1.48 -1.90 -10.07
CA SER A 302 1.51 -0.43 -10.04
C SER A 302 2.41 0.17 -11.12
N VAL A 303 3.40 -0.58 -11.61
CA VAL A 303 4.29 -0.21 -12.71
C VAL A 303 3.79 -0.82 -14.02
N LYS A 304 3.62 -0.01 -15.05
CA LYS A 304 3.49 -0.52 -16.43
C LYS A 304 4.90 -0.77 -16.95
N ASN A 305 5.36 -2.05 -16.79
CA ASN A 305 6.74 -2.44 -17.09
C ASN A 305 7.17 -2.02 -18.50
N GLY A 306 8.36 -1.42 -18.61
CA GLY A 306 8.91 -0.88 -19.85
C GLY A 306 8.25 0.41 -20.33
N LYS A 307 7.25 0.96 -19.60
CA LYS A 307 6.52 2.19 -19.95
C LYS A 307 6.58 3.26 -18.87
N THR A 308 6.18 2.95 -17.63
CA THR A 308 6.18 3.90 -16.51
C THR A 308 7.30 3.62 -15.52
N GLY A 309 7.99 2.54 -15.67
CA GLY A 309 9.07 2.08 -14.82
C GLY A 309 9.57 0.73 -15.29
N ILE A 310 10.44 0.15 -14.49
CA ILE A 310 11.04 -1.16 -14.74
C ILE A 310 10.72 -2.06 -13.56
N VAL A 311 10.06 -3.18 -13.84
CA VAL A 311 9.92 -4.31 -12.92
C VAL A 311 11.09 -5.23 -13.21
N LEU A 312 11.90 -5.53 -12.21
CA LEU A 312 13.12 -6.32 -12.39
C LEU A 312 12.78 -7.77 -12.73
N GLU A 313 13.59 -8.39 -13.59
CA GLU A 313 13.49 -9.82 -13.86
C GLU A 313 14.10 -10.64 -12.70
N GLU A 314 15.20 -10.15 -12.16
CA GLU A 314 15.88 -10.68 -10.97
C GLU A 314 15.85 -9.62 -9.85
N ASN A 315 15.27 -9.97 -8.70
CA ASN A 315 15.23 -9.11 -7.52
C ASN A 315 16.60 -9.05 -6.85
N SER A 316 17.47 -8.18 -7.38
CA SER A 316 18.79 -7.95 -6.80
C SER A 316 19.20 -6.48 -6.88
N ALA A 317 20.02 -6.04 -5.92
CA ALA A 317 20.57 -4.70 -5.90
C ALA A 317 21.42 -4.38 -7.15
N LYS A 318 22.11 -5.38 -7.69
CA LYS A 318 22.91 -5.21 -8.92
C LYS A 318 22.04 -4.97 -10.14
N GLU A 319 20.97 -5.76 -10.30
CA GLU A 319 20.05 -5.59 -11.42
C GLU A 319 19.28 -4.26 -11.29
N MET A 320 18.86 -3.87 -10.09
CA MET A 320 18.27 -2.56 -9.82
C MET A 320 19.20 -1.43 -10.26
N ALA A 321 20.46 -1.47 -9.89
CA ALA A 321 21.46 -0.48 -10.29
C ALA A 321 21.64 -0.43 -11.81
N LYS A 322 21.83 -1.58 -12.44
CA LYS A 322 21.98 -1.71 -13.90
C LYS A 322 20.81 -1.08 -14.66
N GLN A 323 19.59 -1.43 -14.28
CA GLN A 323 18.39 -0.89 -14.93
C GLN A 323 18.20 0.61 -14.68
N ALA A 324 18.48 1.08 -13.46
CA ALA A 324 18.42 2.49 -13.12
C ALA A 324 19.44 3.33 -13.92
N ILE A 325 20.69 2.86 -14.04
CA ILE A 325 21.75 3.51 -14.82
C ILE A 325 21.36 3.53 -16.31
N ALA A 326 20.92 2.40 -16.85
CA ALA A 326 20.53 2.30 -18.26
C ALA A 326 19.40 3.27 -18.61
N LEU A 327 18.40 3.42 -17.73
CA LEU A 327 17.29 4.34 -17.96
C LEU A 327 17.75 5.80 -17.90
N ILE A 328 18.60 6.18 -16.93
CA ILE A 328 19.11 7.55 -16.81
C ILE A 328 20.01 7.93 -17.98
N LYS A 329 20.84 7.02 -18.47
CA LYS A 329 21.73 7.29 -19.62
C LYS A 329 20.97 7.41 -20.96
N ASN A 330 19.76 6.88 -21.07
CA ASN A 330 18.94 6.97 -22.29
C ASN A 330 17.88 8.06 -22.17
N LYS A 331 18.26 9.31 -22.51
CA LYS A 331 17.41 10.50 -22.40
C LYS A 331 16.05 10.34 -23.09
N ASN A 332 16.00 9.84 -24.32
CA ASN A 332 14.76 9.68 -25.06
C ASN A 332 13.81 8.70 -24.38
N ARG A 333 14.33 7.56 -23.93
CA ARG A 333 13.55 6.55 -23.19
C ARG A 333 13.06 7.12 -21.86
N TYR A 334 13.91 7.86 -21.16
CA TYR A 334 13.56 8.49 -19.90
C TYR A 334 12.40 9.49 -20.05
N GLU A 335 12.49 10.40 -21.02
CA GLU A 335 11.43 11.37 -21.34
C GLU A 335 10.10 10.68 -21.70
N GLN A 336 10.18 9.59 -22.48
CA GLN A 336 8.98 8.80 -22.80
C GLN A 336 8.38 8.16 -21.53
N PHE A 337 9.21 7.66 -20.61
CA PHE A 337 8.73 7.11 -19.35
C PHE A 337 8.06 8.19 -18.49
N GLN A 338 8.61 9.39 -18.42
CA GLN A 338 7.99 10.52 -17.72
C GLN A 338 6.59 10.84 -18.26
N LYS A 339 6.46 10.88 -19.59
CA LYS A 339 5.16 11.10 -20.26
C LYS A 339 4.16 10.01 -19.91
N ASN A 340 4.58 8.76 -19.99
CA ASN A 340 3.74 7.60 -19.68
C ASN A 340 3.33 7.56 -18.20
N CYS A 341 4.22 7.96 -17.30
CA CYS A 341 3.94 8.08 -15.87
C CYS A 341 2.74 9.01 -15.62
N LEU A 342 2.77 10.21 -16.21
CA LEU A 342 1.66 11.16 -16.07
C LEU A 342 0.35 10.61 -16.65
N GLN A 343 0.41 9.94 -17.80
CA GLN A 343 -0.79 9.33 -18.41
C GLN A 343 -1.36 8.23 -17.51
N TRP A 344 -0.49 7.37 -16.96
CA TRP A 344 -0.89 6.29 -16.08
C TRP A 344 -1.52 6.82 -14.79
N ALA A 345 -0.87 7.73 -14.09
CA ALA A 345 -1.41 8.32 -12.87
C ALA A 345 -2.76 9.03 -13.11
N ARG A 346 -2.91 9.74 -14.24
CA ARG A 346 -4.17 10.40 -14.60
C ARG A 346 -5.30 9.42 -14.95
N SER A 347 -5.00 8.20 -15.37
CA SER A 347 -6.00 7.17 -15.65
C SER A 347 -6.60 6.56 -14.38
N LEU A 348 -5.93 6.72 -13.25
CA LEU A 348 -6.36 6.29 -11.93
C LEU A 348 -7.03 7.49 -11.23
N THR A 349 -8.34 7.41 -11.04
CA THR A 349 -9.10 8.52 -10.43
C THR A 349 -10.04 8.02 -9.35
N TRP A 350 -10.18 8.79 -8.28
CA TRP A 350 -11.10 8.47 -7.19
C TRP A 350 -12.55 8.33 -7.65
N PRO A 351 -13.10 9.19 -8.55
CA PRO A 351 -14.44 8.97 -9.08
C PRO A 351 -14.63 7.59 -9.71
N LYS A 352 -13.64 7.10 -10.49
CA LYS A 352 -13.69 5.76 -11.10
C LYS A 352 -13.59 4.66 -10.04
N ALA A 353 -12.61 4.73 -9.15
CA ALA A 353 -12.40 3.72 -8.11
C ALA A 353 -13.61 3.63 -7.16
N THR A 354 -14.14 4.77 -6.72
CA THR A 354 -15.31 4.80 -5.83
C THR A 354 -16.59 4.33 -6.52
N GLN A 355 -16.76 4.60 -7.82
CA GLN A 355 -17.88 4.04 -8.57
C GLN A 355 -17.77 2.51 -8.67
N GLN A 356 -16.58 1.96 -8.95
CA GLN A 356 -16.36 0.52 -8.99
C GLN A 356 -16.69 -0.14 -7.64
N SER A 357 -16.33 0.48 -6.52
CA SER A 357 -16.67 -0.05 -5.20
C SER A 357 -18.16 0.05 -4.87
N LEU A 358 -18.87 1.08 -5.35
CA LEU A 358 -20.34 1.17 -5.26
C LEU A 358 -21.00 0.06 -6.08
N ASP A 359 -20.54 -0.16 -7.33
CA ASP A 359 -21.06 -1.21 -8.19
C ASP A 359 -20.86 -2.61 -7.54
N LEU A 360 -19.73 -2.82 -6.89
CA LEU A 360 -19.45 -4.05 -6.14
C LEU A 360 -20.41 -4.20 -4.93
N LEU A 361 -20.65 -3.14 -4.18
CA LEU A 361 -21.63 -3.14 -3.06
C LEU A 361 -23.03 -3.47 -3.55
N ASP A 362 -23.47 -2.86 -4.65
CA ASP A 362 -24.80 -3.11 -5.24
C ASP A 362 -24.90 -4.55 -5.76
N GLN A 363 -23.88 -5.04 -6.44
CA GLN A 363 -23.82 -6.45 -6.90
C GLN A 363 -23.97 -7.44 -5.75
N VAL A 364 -23.23 -7.21 -4.63
CA VAL A 364 -23.23 -8.14 -3.49
C VAL A 364 -24.52 -8.04 -2.68
N SER A 365 -25.12 -6.83 -2.60
CA SER A 365 -26.38 -6.63 -1.87
C SER A 365 -27.64 -7.05 -2.64
N GLY A 366 -27.51 -7.40 -3.92
CA GLY A 366 -28.65 -7.77 -4.77
C GLY A 366 -29.54 -6.59 -5.15
N LYS A 367 -29.03 -5.37 -5.10
CA LYS A 367 -29.75 -4.12 -5.45
C LYS A 367 -29.48 -3.69 -6.90
N ARG A 368 -29.52 -4.61 -7.84
CA ARG A 368 -29.58 -4.31 -9.27
C ARG A 368 -31.02 -4.31 -9.75
#